data_ff6d79b6c62988671252ac8ff8f07281
#
_entry.id   ff6d79b6c62988671252ac8ff8f07281
#
_cell.length_a   1.000
_cell.length_b   1.000
_cell.length_c   1.000
_cell.angle_alpha   90.00
_cell.angle_beta   90.00
_cell.angle_gamma   90.00
#
_symmetry.space_group_name_H-M   'P 1'
#
loop_
_entity.id
_entity.type
_entity.pdbx_description
1 polymer ?
#
loop_
_entity_poly.entity_id
_entity_poly.type
_entity_poly.pdbx_seq_one_letter_code
_entity_poly.pdbx_strand_id
1 'polypeptide(L)'
;MFVRLAKVKDCQEIYELISTGDSGMTTLPKSKEQVLERINWSKRSLNKKIKKPGKDSYLFVLKDNNKIVGISAIYTSVSKNGSSVFFKRKKINISSKSLKFKKSLDVIQLYRVNTPYTELGTLFLHPKYRGKGRGSLLSLARFKFMALWPERFDKSVVAEIRGKVDKDDNSIFWKHFSRHFFDENIFNNNEISYIDNSFITESIPKHPFLVSPLNKSAQRIIGAPNDKAIPAFKMMKSQNFKANDLIDVIDAGPCLQCKFKDIKIVKTNKSVNIKSFGLPKKDFTGLISNTDLKGFRVVRSDFSLDDVGASIHRNLIEALKLGTKSKIAVNV
;
A
#
# COMPACT_ATOMS: atom_id res chain seq x y z
N MET A 1 12.34 16.77 -7.65
CA MET A 1 11.31 15.75 -7.35
C MET A 1 11.52 15.17 -5.95
N PHE A 2 10.51 15.13 -5.09
CA PHE A 2 10.59 14.58 -3.73
C PHE A 2 9.21 14.12 -3.22
N VAL A 3 9.20 13.21 -2.25
CA VAL A 3 7.99 12.82 -1.51
C VAL A 3 7.99 13.49 -0.15
N ARG A 4 6.82 13.93 0.29
CA ARG A 4 6.57 14.50 1.62
C ARG A 4 5.18 14.12 2.14
N LEU A 5 4.93 14.38 3.41
CA LEU A 5 3.58 14.31 3.98
C LEU A 5 2.66 15.36 3.34
N ALA A 6 1.39 14.97 3.16
CA ALA A 6 0.34 15.85 2.67
C ALA A 6 0.01 16.95 3.69
N LYS A 7 -0.39 18.13 3.20
CA LYS A 7 -0.80 19.29 4.00
C LYS A 7 -2.21 19.74 3.60
N VAL A 8 -2.90 20.44 4.49
CA VAL A 8 -4.26 20.95 4.21
C VAL A 8 -4.34 21.75 2.90
N LYS A 9 -3.34 22.56 2.62
CA LYS A 9 -3.26 23.35 1.38
C LYS A 9 -3.16 22.51 0.10
N ASP A 10 -2.82 21.23 0.21
CA ASP A 10 -2.70 20.33 -0.93
C ASP A 10 -4.06 19.72 -1.34
N CYS A 11 -5.11 19.97 -0.58
CA CYS A 11 -6.42 19.33 -0.72
C CYS A 11 -6.98 19.43 -2.13
N GLN A 12 -6.99 20.64 -2.70
CA GLN A 12 -7.50 20.87 -4.04
C GLN A 12 -6.68 20.14 -5.11
N GLU A 13 -5.36 20.26 -5.03
CA GLU A 13 -4.45 19.64 -6.00
C GLU A 13 -4.50 18.09 -5.92
N ILE A 14 -4.68 17.53 -4.72
CA ILE A 14 -4.89 16.09 -4.54
C ILE A 14 -6.23 15.66 -5.13
N TYR A 15 -7.31 16.42 -4.89
CA TYR A 15 -8.62 16.11 -5.45
C TYR A 15 -8.61 16.09 -6.98
N GLU A 16 -8.01 17.13 -7.60
CA GLU A 16 -7.83 17.17 -9.06
C GLU A 16 -7.00 16.00 -9.58
N LEU A 17 -5.92 15.63 -8.87
CA LEU A 17 -5.10 14.48 -9.23
C LEU A 17 -5.90 13.17 -9.23
N ILE A 18 -6.64 12.88 -8.17
CA ILE A 18 -7.38 11.62 -8.05
C ILE A 18 -8.56 11.52 -9.00
N SER A 19 -9.16 12.66 -9.39
CA SER A 19 -10.22 12.73 -10.41
C SER A 19 -9.74 12.26 -11.79
N THR A 20 -8.42 12.18 -12.02
CA THR A 20 -7.82 11.59 -13.23
C THR A 20 -7.64 10.08 -13.13
N GLY A 21 -8.01 9.48 -12.00
CA GLY A 21 -7.84 8.04 -11.73
C GLY A 21 -8.94 7.18 -12.35
N ASP A 22 -8.61 5.89 -12.56
CA ASP A 22 -9.58 4.90 -13.01
C ASP A 22 -10.65 4.66 -11.91
N SER A 23 -11.91 4.49 -12.28
CA SER A 23 -13.07 4.29 -11.39
C SER A 23 -12.95 3.10 -10.43
N GLY A 24 -12.12 2.12 -10.75
CA GLY A 24 -11.94 0.90 -9.97
C GLY A 24 -10.95 0.98 -8.81
N MET A 25 -10.41 2.15 -8.45
CA MET A 25 -9.55 2.31 -7.28
C MET A 25 -10.38 2.65 -6.04
N THR A 26 -10.94 1.64 -5.39
CA THR A 26 -11.85 1.76 -4.23
C THR A 26 -11.23 2.47 -3.03
N THR A 27 -9.90 2.48 -2.90
CA THR A 27 -9.19 3.14 -1.79
C THR A 27 -8.93 4.63 -2.01
N LEU A 28 -9.24 5.19 -3.19
CA LEU A 28 -9.11 6.62 -3.44
C LEU A 28 -10.31 7.38 -2.84
N PRO A 29 -10.09 8.59 -2.26
CA PRO A 29 -11.18 9.48 -1.91
C PRO A 29 -12.00 9.85 -3.14
N LYS A 30 -13.31 10.01 -2.98
CA LYS A 30 -14.22 10.33 -4.09
C LYS A 30 -14.68 11.80 -4.09
N SER A 31 -14.47 12.49 -2.97
CA SER A 31 -14.83 13.91 -2.84
C SER A 31 -13.69 14.71 -2.20
N LYS A 32 -13.77 16.03 -2.32
CA LYS A 32 -12.81 16.95 -1.71
C LYS A 32 -12.86 16.89 -0.18
N GLU A 33 -14.04 16.68 0.38
CA GLU A 33 -14.28 16.51 1.82
C GLU A 33 -13.54 15.27 2.33
N GLN A 34 -13.63 14.16 1.61
CA GLN A 34 -12.93 12.93 1.94
C GLN A 34 -11.40 13.07 1.83
N VAL A 35 -10.91 13.84 0.86
CA VAL A 35 -9.48 14.18 0.77
C VAL A 35 -9.06 14.97 2.00
N LEU A 36 -9.82 16.01 2.37
CA LEU A 36 -9.53 16.84 3.54
C LEU A 36 -9.57 16.02 4.84
N GLU A 37 -10.53 15.13 4.98
CA GLU A 37 -10.62 14.23 6.12
C GLU A 37 -9.39 13.34 6.26
N ARG A 38 -8.91 12.74 5.18
CA ARG A 38 -7.68 11.93 5.17
C ARG A 38 -6.43 12.75 5.50
N ILE A 39 -6.33 13.96 4.98
CA ILE A 39 -5.23 14.88 5.34
C ILE A 39 -5.27 15.21 6.83
N ASN A 40 -6.45 15.54 7.36
CA ASN A 40 -6.65 15.84 8.77
C ASN A 40 -6.37 14.63 9.66
N TRP A 41 -6.76 13.44 9.26
CA TRP A 41 -6.41 12.19 9.96
C TRP A 41 -4.88 12.02 10.03
N SER A 42 -4.19 12.16 8.90
CA SER A 42 -2.73 12.11 8.86
C SER A 42 -2.09 13.18 9.78
N LYS A 43 -2.60 14.40 9.76
CA LYS A 43 -2.14 15.49 10.65
C LYS A 43 -2.36 15.15 12.13
N ARG A 44 -3.53 14.62 12.51
CA ARG A 44 -3.80 14.17 13.89
C ARG A 44 -2.84 13.05 14.32
N SER A 45 -2.59 12.07 13.42
CA SER A 45 -1.67 10.96 13.68
C SER A 45 -0.24 11.42 13.95
N LEU A 46 0.24 12.41 13.19
CA LEU A 46 1.57 13.00 13.36
C LEU A 46 1.75 13.78 14.68
N ASN A 47 0.65 14.32 15.23
CA ASN A 47 0.69 15.07 16.48
C ASN A 47 0.64 14.18 17.73
N LYS A 48 0.31 12.91 17.60
CA LYS A 48 0.26 11.95 18.71
C LYS A 48 1.67 11.57 19.17
N LYS A 49 1.88 11.51 20.48
CA LYS A 49 3.02 10.80 21.09
C LYS A 49 2.69 9.31 21.11
N ILE A 50 3.28 8.54 20.23
CA ILE A 50 2.96 7.12 20.03
C ILE A 50 4.03 6.26 20.69
N LYS A 51 3.62 5.29 21.53
CA LYS A 51 4.46 4.24 22.11
C LYS A 51 4.16 2.86 21.52
N LYS A 52 3.00 2.69 20.92
CA LYS A 52 2.55 1.45 20.25
C LYS A 52 1.56 1.80 19.15
N PRO A 53 1.44 0.98 18.09
CA PRO A 53 0.52 1.23 16.99
C PRO A 53 -0.93 1.40 17.45
N GLY A 54 -1.63 2.30 16.79
CA GLY A 54 -3.05 2.58 16.97
C GLY A 54 -3.71 2.81 15.60
N LYS A 55 -5.01 3.12 15.56
CA LYS A 55 -5.68 3.52 14.32
C LYS A 55 -5.18 4.89 13.87
N ASP A 56 -4.14 4.91 13.06
CA ASP A 56 -3.50 6.11 12.52
C ASP A 56 -3.33 6.02 11.00
N SER A 57 -3.14 7.16 10.36
CA SER A 57 -2.93 7.27 8.92
C SER A 57 -1.79 8.23 8.62
N TYR A 58 -1.04 7.95 7.56
CA TYR A 58 0.02 8.81 7.05
C TYR A 58 -0.15 8.95 5.55
N LEU A 59 -0.48 10.15 5.08
CA LEU A 59 -0.72 10.46 3.68
C LEU A 59 0.48 11.21 3.09
N PHE A 60 1.00 10.69 1.99
CA PHE A 60 2.16 11.23 1.28
C PHE A 60 1.78 11.75 -0.09
N VAL A 61 2.50 12.76 -0.54
CA VAL A 61 2.42 13.32 -1.89
C VAL A 61 3.79 13.29 -2.56
N LEU A 62 3.82 12.95 -3.84
CA LEU A 62 4.98 13.12 -4.72
C LEU A 62 4.87 14.47 -5.42
N LYS A 63 5.86 15.35 -5.20
CA LYS A 63 5.97 16.63 -5.91
C LYS A 63 7.03 16.54 -7.01
N ASP A 64 6.64 16.93 -8.22
CA ASP A 64 7.53 17.08 -9.37
C ASP A 64 7.30 18.48 -9.94
N ASN A 65 8.36 19.30 -10.04
CA ASN A 65 8.30 20.72 -10.46
C ASN A 65 7.15 21.51 -9.79
N ASN A 66 7.08 21.41 -8.47
CA ASN A 66 6.04 22.05 -7.63
C ASN A 66 4.61 21.54 -7.82
N LYS A 67 4.34 20.56 -8.71
CA LYS A 67 3.03 19.93 -8.90
C LYS A 67 2.95 18.61 -8.13
N ILE A 68 1.79 18.34 -7.53
CA ILE A 68 1.50 17.02 -6.95
C ILE A 68 1.09 16.08 -8.08
N VAL A 69 1.88 15.02 -8.26
CA VAL A 69 1.70 14.06 -9.36
C VAL A 69 1.35 12.66 -8.88
N GLY A 70 1.40 12.43 -7.58
CA GLY A 70 1.03 11.14 -6.99
C GLY A 70 0.78 11.23 -5.50
N ILE A 71 0.02 10.26 -4.98
CA ILE A 71 -0.28 10.08 -3.56
C ILE A 71 -0.04 8.63 -3.13
N SER A 72 0.27 8.43 -1.87
CA SER A 72 0.30 7.12 -1.23
C SER A 72 -0.02 7.24 0.26
N ALA A 73 -0.52 6.16 0.87
CA ALA A 73 -0.85 6.18 2.29
C ALA A 73 -0.35 4.93 3.03
N ILE A 74 -0.26 5.06 4.35
CA ILE A 74 -0.11 3.98 5.30
C ILE A 74 -1.26 4.09 6.29
N TYR A 75 -1.90 2.95 6.59
CA TYR A 75 -2.91 2.83 7.65
C TYR A 75 -2.40 1.83 8.68
N THR A 76 -2.51 2.17 9.97
CA THR A 76 -1.98 1.32 11.04
C THR A 76 -3.10 0.73 11.88
N SER A 77 -2.83 -0.42 12.47
CA SER A 77 -3.78 -1.21 13.27
C SER A 77 -5.11 -1.43 12.56
N VAL A 78 -5.05 -1.64 11.25
CA VAL A 78 -6.16 -2.14 10.45
C VAL A 78 -6.54 -3.51 11.02
N SER A 79 -7.80 -3.90 10.92
CA SER A 79 -8.30 -5.14 11.54
C SER A 79 -8.29 -5.20 13.09
N LYS A 80 -7.99 -4.12 13.77
CA LYS A 80 -8.25 -4.04 15.20
C LYS A 80 -9.76 -4.13 15.40
N ASN A 81 -10.24 -5.19 15.99
CA ASN A 81 -11.65 -5.61 16.16
C ASN A 81 -12.22 -6.47 15.00
N GLY A 82 -11.36 -7.10 14.18
CA GLY A 82 -11.79 -8.08 13.17
C GLY A 82 -12.49 -7.49 11.95
N SER A 83 -12.20 -6.23 11.61
CA SER A 83 -12.87 -5.52 10.50
C SER A 83 -12.33 -5.86 9.11
N SER A 84 -11.20 -6.57 9.00
CA SER A 84 -10.63 -6.92 7.69
C SER A 84 -11.06 -8.32 7.26
N VAL A 85 -11.64 -8.40 6.09
CA VAL A 85 -12.26 -9.61 5.55
C VAL A 85 -11.68 -9.92 4.18
N PHE A 86 -11.32 -11.18 3.99
CA PHE A 86 -10.73 -11.72 2.76
C PHE A 86 -11.40 -13.05 2.41
N PHE A 87 -11.20 -13.53 1.20
CA PHE A 87 -11.29 -14.96 0.95
C PHE A 87 -9.94 -15.61 1.18
N LYS A 88 -9.92 -16.74 1.90
CA LYS A 88 -8.75 -17.59 2.06
C LYS A 88 -8.81 -18.76 1.09
N ARG A 89 -7.79 -18.90 0.27
CA ARG A 89 -7.60 -20.04 -0.63
C ARG A 89 -7.14 -21.24 0.16
N LYS A 90 -7.75 -22.39 -0.09
CA LYS A 90 -7.41 -23.66 0.56
C LYS A 90 -7.56 -24.82 -0.42
N LYS A 91 -6.97 -25.95 -0.10
CA LYS A 91 -7.22 -27.24 -0.75
C LYS A 91 -7.95 -28.18 0.20
N ILE A 92 -9.00 -28.80 -0.29
CA ILE A 92 -9.74 -29.86 0.43
C ILE A 92 -9.44 -31.18 -0.29
N ASN A 93 -8.98 -32.17 0.46
CA ASN A 93 -8.74 -33.49 -0.08
C ASN A 93 -9.97 -34.36 0.20
N ILE A 94 -10.54 -34.91 -0.85
CA ILE A 94 -11.64 -35.89 -0.79
C ILE A 94 -11.14 -37.24 -1.26
N SER A 95 -11.68 -38.31 -0.66
CA SER A 95 -11.35 -39.65 -1.06
C SER A 95 -12.58 -40.54 -0.91
N SER A 96 -12.72 -41.54 -1.79
CA SER A 96 -13.71 -42.57 -1.70
C SER A 96 -13.00 -43.93 -1.70
N LYS A 97 -13.27 -44.74 -0.66
CA LYS A 97 -12.75 -46.11 -0.59
C LYS A 97 -13.44 -47.01 -1.60
N SER A 98 -14.77 -46.88 -1.76
CA SER A 98 -15.56 -47.68 -2.69
C SER A 98 -15.20 -47.41 -4.15
N LEU A 99 -14.99 -46.15 -4.51
CA LEU A 99 -14.62 -45.73 -5.88
C LEU A 99 -13.10 -45.64 -6.09
N LYS A 100 -12.28 -45.99 -5.09
CA LYS A 100 -10.81 -46.03 -5.12
C LYS A 100 -10.18 -44.75 -5.68
N PHE A 101 -10.72 -43.56 -5.35
CA PHE A 101 -10.14 -42.28 -5.81
C PHE A 101 -9.75 -41.37 -4.65
N LYS A 102 -8.76 -40.51 -4.95
CA LYS A 102 -8.40 -39.32 -4.13
C LYS A 102 -8.36 -38.11 -5.04
N LYS A 103 -8.95 -37.00 -4.62
CA LYS A 103 -8.97 -35.74 -5.38
C LYS A 103 -8.73 -34.56 -4.46
N SER A 104 -7.92 -33.62 -4.91
CA SER A 104 -7.73 -32.32 -4.25
C SER A 104 -8.58 -31.27 -4.96
N LEU A 105 -9.38 -30.55 -4.20
CA LEU A 105 -10.26 -29.49 -4.69
C LEU A 105 -9.80 -28.13 -4.16
N ASP A 106 -9.70 -27.17 -5.05
CA ASP A 106 -9.45 -25.77 -4.65
C ASP A 106 -10.76 -25.16 -4.15
N VAL A 107 -10.66 -24.49 -3.00
CA VAL A 107 -11.78 -23.76 -2.37
C VAL A 107 -11.32 -22.37 -1.95
N ILE A 108 -12.28 -21.46 -1.89
CA ILE A 108 -12.17 -20.17 -1.22
C ILE A 108 -13.17 -20.12 -0.08
N GLN A 109 -12.77 -19.54 1.03
CA GLN A 109 -13.60 -19.42 2.23
C GLN A 109 -13.45 -18.05 2.83
N LEU A 110 -14.56 -17.44 3.25
CA LEU A 110 -14.53 -16.16 3.95
C LEU A 110 -13.63 -16.27 5.19
N TYR A 111 -12.72 -15.35 5.34
CA TYR A 111 -11.73 -15.32 6.40
C TYR A 111 -11.62 -13.93 7.01
N ARG A 112 -11.80 -13.84 8.31
CA ARG A 112 -11.65 -12.59 9.07
C ARG A 112 -10.26 -12.55 9.70
N VAL A 113 -9.52 -11.49 9.43
CA VAL A 113 -8.24 -11.24 10.09
C VAL A 113 -8.49 -10.57 11.43
N ASN A 114 -8.02 -11.19 12.52
CA ASN A 114 -8.24 -10.71 13.89
C ASN A 114 -6.99 -10.06 14.51
N THR A 115 -5.84 -10.15 13.83
CA THR A 115 -4.59 -9.54 14.29
C THR A 115 -4.36 -8.20 13.61
N PRO A 116 -4.06 -7.13 14.36
CA PRO A 116 -3.75 -5.83 13.76
C PRO A 116 -2.55 -5.90 12.83
N TYR A 117 -2.62 -5.17 11.72
CA TYR A 117 -1.54 -5.00 10.77
C TYR A 117 -1.48 -3.58 10.23
N THR A 118 -0.33 -3.21 9.70
CA THR A 118 -0.15 -1.97 8.94
C THR A 118 -0.44 -2.24 7.46
N GLU A 119 -1.30 -1.44 6.85
CA GLU A 119 -1.67 -1.54 5.43
C GLU A 119 -1.01 -0.45 4.61
N LEU A 120 -0.50 -0.86 3.44
CA LEU A 120 0.03 0.04 2.42
C LEU A 120 -1.04 0.31 1.37
N GLY A 121 -1.78 1.39 1.55
CA GLY A 121 -2.90 1.76 0.69
C GLY A 121 -2.65 2.96 -0.22
N THR A 122 -3.67 3.30 -0.98
CA THR A 122 -3.81 4.57 -1.71
C THR A 122 -2.59 4.95 -2.57
N LEU A 123 -2.02 3.99 -3.32
CA LEU A 123 -0.90 4.29 -4.22
C LEU A 123 -1.42 4.69 -5.60
N PHE A 124 -1.42 5.99 -5.87
CA PHE A 124 -1.82 6.54 -7.17
C PHE A 124 -0.76 7.48 -7.73
N LEU A 125 -0.46 7.32 -9.01
CA LEU A 125 0.44 8.19 -9.77
C LEU A 125 -0.25 8.54 -11.09
N HIS A 126 -0.34 9.84 -11.37
CA HIS A 126 -0.94 10.36 -12.59
C HIS A 126 -0.34 9.67 -13.83
N PRO A 127 -1.13 9.18 -14.79
CA PRO A 127 -0.65 8.38 -15.93
C PRO A 127 0.49 9.05 -16.71
N LYS A 128 0.41 10.34 -16.97
CA LYS A 128 1.44 11.12 -17.69
C LYS A 128 2.80 11.19 -16.96
N TYR A 129 2.83 10.88 -15.66
CA TYR A 129 4.04 10.90 -14.84
C TYR A 129 4.58 9.49 -14.51
N ARG A 130 4.00 8.45 -15.10
CA ARG A 130 4.52 7.08 -14.97
C ARG A 130 5.90 6.95 -15.62
N GLY A 131 6.72 6.04 -15.10
CA GLY A 131 8.10 5.87 -15.54
C GLY A 131 9.12 6.68 -14.73
N LYS A 132 10.38 6.68 -15.15
CA LYS A 132 11.55 7.38 -14.55
C LYS A 132 11.68 7.19 -13.02
N GLY A 133 11.25 6.03 -12.47
CA GLY A 133 11.35 5.70 -11.04
C GLY A 133 10.38 6.45 -10.10
N ARG A 134 9.46 7.28 -10.62
CA ARG A 134 8.53 8.09 -9.80
C ARG A 134 7.62 7.23 -8.91
N GLY A 135 7.00 6.20 -9.48
CA GLY A 135 6.15 5.28 -8.71
C GLY A 135 6.93 4.52 -7.64
N SER A 136 8.17 4.15 -7.95
CA SER A 136 9.07 3.53 -6.98
C SER A 136 9.42 4.48 -5.84
N LEU A 137 9.79 5.74 -6.13
CA LEU A 137 10.08 6.74 -5.09
C LEU A 137 8.86 6.95 -4.19
N LEU A 138 7.66 7.15 -4.77
CA LEU A 138 6.42 7.36 -4.01
C LEU A 138 6.08 6.16 -3.11
N SER A 139 6.20 4.94 -3.63
CA SER A 139 5.89 3.74 -2.88
C SER A 139 6.92 3.45 -1.78
N LEU A 140 8.21 3.53 -2.10
CA LEU A 140 9.30 3.20 -1.18
C LEU A 140 9.49 4.27 -0.08
N ALA A 141 9.05 5.50 -0.31
CA ALA A 141 9.02 6.56 0.69
C ALA A 141 8.28 6.16 1.96
N ARG A 142 7.23 5.34 1.83
CA ARG A 142 6.46 4.80 2.97
C ARG A 142 7.35 3.94 3.87
N PHE A 143 8.14 3.05 3.30
CA PHE A 143 9.06 2.21 4.07
C PHE A 143 10.18 3.03 4.72
N LYS A 144 10.63 4.09 4.05
CA LYS A 144 11.60 5.01 4.63
C LYS A 144 11.05 5.72 5.87
N PHE A 145 9.80 6.18 5.79
CA PHE A 145 9.07 6.74 6.94
C PHE A 145 8.90 5.71 8.06
N MET A 146 8.50 4.49 7.72
CA MET A 146 8.33 3.40 8.69
C MET A 146 9.64 3.05 9.41
N ALA A 147 10.77 3.04 8.71
CA ALA A 147 12.07 2.73 9.27
C ALA A 147 12.55 3.76 10.32
N LEU A 148 12.12 5.02 10.18
CA LEU A 148 12.50 6.10 11.08
C LEU A 148 11.67 6.14 12.37
N TRP A 149 10.43 5.66 12.33
CA TRP A 149 9.49 5.70 13.48
C TRP A 149 8.79 4.36 13.66
N PRO A 150 9.56 3.27 13.95
CA PRO A 150 9.03 1.90 13.97
C PRO A 150 7.93 1.67 15.02
N GLU A 151 7.92 2.44 16.12
CA GLU A 151 6.92 2.36 17.18
C GLU A 151 5.50 2.68 16.72
N ARG A 152 5.36 3.27 15.53
CA ARG A 152 4.07 3.66 14.94
C ARG A 152 3.40 2.54 14.15
N PHE A 153 4.11 1.45 13.88
CA PHE A 153 3.68 0.43 12.91
C PHE A 153 3.57 -0.95 13.53
N ASP A 154 2.63 -1.74 13.02
CA ASP A 154 2.40 -3.10 13.46
C ASP A 154 3.54 -4.03 12.98
N LYS A 155 3.68 -5.18 13.67
CA LYS A 155 4.70 -6.19 13.34
C LYS A 155 4.49 -6.84 11.96
N SER A 156 3.27 -6.79 11.46
CA SER A 156 2.89 -7.29 10.12
C SER A 156 2.50 -6.13 9.21
N VAL A 157 2.97 -6.15 7.99
CA VAL A 157 2.66 -5.16 6.96
C VAL A 157 2.03 -5.85 5.76
N VAL A 158 0.91 -5.32 5.30
CA VAL A 158 0.09 -5.88 4.23
C VAL A 158 -0.02 -4.88 3.07
N ALA A 159 -0.05 -5.41 1.86
CA ALA A 159 -0.37 -4.66 0.65
C ALA A 159 -1.38 -5.47 -0.16
N GLU A 160 -2.56 -4.92 -0.34
CA GLU A 160 -3.58 -5.47 -1.21
C GLU A 160 -3.33 -4.96 -2.63
N ILE A 161 -3.23 -5.89 -3.57
CA ILE A 161 -2.96 -5.57 -4.97
C ILE A 161 -4.24 -5.82 -5.75
N ARG A 162 -4.68 -4.82 -6.50
CA ARG A 162 -5.88 -4.90 -7.33
C ARG A 162 -5.88 -6.16 -8.19
N GLY A 163 -7.01 -6.87 -8.23
CA GLY A 163 -7.25 -8.05 -9.05
C GLY A 163 -7.53 -7.71 -10.52
N LYS A 164 -7.68 -8.74 -11.33
CA LYS A 164 -7.92 -8.62 -12.78
C LYS A 164 -9.28 -7.99 -13.07
N VAL A 165 -9.28 -7.11 -14.07
CA VAL A 165 -10.47 -6.47 -14.61
C VAL A 165 -10.64 -6.80 -16.09
N ASP A 166 -11.84 -6.61 -16.61
CA ASP A 166 -12.11 -6.69 -18.04
C ASP A 166 -11.69 -5.39 -18.77
N LYS A 167 -11.99 -5.30 -20.07
CA LYS A 167 -11.66 -4.14 -20.91
C LYS A 167 -12.38 -2.85 -20.48
N ASP A 168 -13.49 -2.97 -19.77
CA ASP A 168 -14.30 -1.87 -19.28
C ASP A 168 -13.95 -1.51 -17.82
N ASP A 169 -12.81 -2.03 -17.30
CA ASP A 169 -12.25 -1.81 -15.95
C ASP A 169 -13.12 -2.40 -14.81
N ASN A 170 -14.06 -3.33 -15.14
CA ASN A 170 -14.88 -4.02 -14.15
C ASN A 170 -14.19 -5.30 -13.64
N SER A 171 -14.36 -5.58 -12.35
CA SER A 171 -13.82 -6.81 -11.76
C SER A 171 -14.48 -8.04 -12.36
N ILE A 172 -13.66 -8.92 -12.97
CA ILE A 172 -14.10 -10.21 -13.50
C ILE A 172 -14.62 -11.11 -12.37
N PHE A 173 -13.94 -11.10 -11.21
CA PHE A 173 -14.34 -11.90 -10.06
C PHE A 173 -15.67 -11.42 -9.48
N TRP A 174 -15.85 -10.10 -9.38
CA TRP A 174 -17.13 -9.51 -8.99
C TRP A 174 -18.25 -10.01 -9.87
N LYS A 175 -18.11 -9.87 -11.17
CA LYS A 175 -19.13 -10.24 -12.17
C LYS A 175 -19.55 -11.70 -12.07
N HIS A 176 -18.62 -12.63 -11.78
CA HIS A 176 -18.88 -14.07 -11.82
C HIS A 176 -19.07 -14.72 -10.46
N PHE A 177 -18.78 -14.01 -9.37
CA PHE A 177 -18.85 -14.59 -8.02
C PHE A 177 -19.39 -13.60 -6.99
N SER A 178 -18.63 -12.56 -6.64
CA SER A 178 -18.92 -11.77 -5.43
C SER A 178 -20.26 -11.04 -5.48
N ARG A 179 -20.67 -10.52 -6.63
CA ARG A 179 -21.95 -9.80 -6.77
C ARG A 179 -23.18 -10.60 -6.34
N HIS A 180 -23.11 -11.93 -6.42
CA HIS A 180 -24.24 -12.80 -6.09
C HIS A 180 -24.58 -12.83 -4.58
N PHE A 181 -23.71 -12.27 -3.75
CA PHE A 181 -23.93 -12.15 -2.30
C PHE A 181 -24.43 -10.78 -1.86
N PHE A 182 -24.52 -9.82 -2.79
CA PHE A 182 -24.86 -8.44 -2.46
C PHE A 182 -26.01 -7.94 -3.30
N ASP A 183 -26.86 -7.09 -2.71
CA ASP A 183 -27.87 -6.38 -3.45
C ASP A 183 -27.20 -5.37 -4.40
N GLU A 184 -27.60 -5.36 -5.68
CA GLU A 184 -27.05 -4.46 -6.70
C GLU A 184 -27.21 -2.97 -6.33
N ASN A 185 -28.27 -2.62 -5.59
CA ASN A 185 -28.52 -1.26 -5.14
C ASN A 185 -27.47 -0.76 -4.13
N ILE A 186 -26.89 -1.66 -3.32
CA ILE A 186 -25.86 -1.30 -2.33
C ILE A 186 -24.57 -0.84 -3.03
N PHE A 187 -24.23 -1.43 -4.19
CA PHE A 187 -23.00 -1.13 -4.92
C PHE A 187 -23.11 0.09 -5.84
N ASN A 188 -24.31 0.43 -6.32
CA ASN A 188 -24.52 1.60 -7.17
C ASN A 188 -24.37 2.93 -6.41
N ASN A 189 -24.51 2.94 -5.09
CA ASN A 189 -24.45 4.15 -4.26
C ASN A 189 -23.02 4.61 -3.89
N ASN A 190 -21.97 4.10 -4.51
CA ASN A 190 -20.58 4.58 -4.36
C ASN A 190 -20.04 4.75 -2.93
N GLU A 191 -20.82 4.38 -1.89
CA GLU A 191 -20.51 4.64 -0.47
C GLU A 191 -19.73 3.51 0.21
N ILE A 192 -19.64 2.34 -0.42
CA ILE A 192 -19.13 1.09 0.19
C ILE A 192 -17.67 1.15 0.65
N SER A 193 -16.85 2.00 0.07
CA SER A 193 -15.44 2.12 0.45
C SER A 193 -15.19 2.73 1.83
N TYR A 194 -16.25 3.21 2.50
CA TYR A 194 -16.20 3.86 3.82
C TYR A 194 -17.09 3.20 4.86
N ILE A 195 -17.96 2.29 4.43
CA ILE A 195 -18.84 1.55 5.35
C ILE A 195 -17.98 0.49 6.05
N ASP A 196 -18.27 0.25 7.30
CA ASP A 196 -17.73 -0.87 8.06
C ASP A 196 -17.94 -2.17 7.24
N ASN A 197 -16.87 -2.94 7.02
CA ASN A 197 -16.89 -4.20 6.28
C ASN A 197 -17.76 -5.29 6.95
N SER A 198 -18.55 -4.95 7.97
CA SER A 198 -19.50 -5.85 8.65
C SER A 198 -20.50 -6.45 7.68
N PHE A 199 -21.03 -5.64 6.73
CA PHE A 199 -21.96 -6.10 5.72
C PHE A 199 -21.43 -7.25 4.86
N ILE A 200 -20.11 -7.28 4.58
CA ILE A 200 -19.48 -8.38 3.84
C ILE A 200 -19.60 -9.69 4.61
N THR A 201 -19.40 -9.63 5.93
CA THR A 201 -19.48 -10.84 6.78
C THR A 201 -20.91 -11.29 7.06
N GLU A 202 -21.87 -10.43 6.90
CA GLU A 202 -23.29 -10.71 7.04
C GLU A 202 -23.89 -11.29 5.75
N SER A 203 -23.41 -10.82 4.59
CA SER A 203 -23.94 -11.21 3.29
C SER A 203 -23.29 -12.48 2.72
N ILE A 204 -22.00 -12.72 2.99
CA ILE A 204 -21.28 -13.88 2.42
C ILE A 204 -21.33 -15.08 3.38
N PRO A 205 -21.81 -16.26 2.92
CA PRO A 205 -21.80 -17.49 3.71
C PRO A 205 -20.40 -17.88 4.19
N LYS A 206 -20.31 -18.42 5.41
CA LYS A 206 -19.03 -18.80 6.05
C LYS A 206 -18.47 -20.13 5.55
N HIS A 207 -19.26 -20.90 4.78
CA HIS A 207 -18.84 -22.21 4.25
C HIS A 207 -17.85 -22.04 3.09
N PRO A 208 -16.98 -23.04 2.85
CA PRO A 208 -16.08 -23.03 1.71
C PRO A 208 -16.84 -23.12 0.38
N PHE A 209 -16.45 -22.33 -0.59
CA PHE A 209 -16.93 -22.36 -1.97
C PHE A 209 -15.95 -23.14 -2.84
N LEU A 210 -16.42 -24.12 -3.59
CA LEU A 210 -15.62 -24.81 -4.59
C LEU A 210 -15.26 -23.82 -5.73
N VAL A 211 -14.01 -23.82 -6.15
CA VAL A 211 -13.54 -23.01 -7.28
C VAL A 211 -13.91 -23.65 -8.61
N SER A 212 -13.97 -24.97 -8.68
CA SER A 212 -14.20 -25.72 -9.93
C SER A 212 -15.54 -25.41 -10.65
N PRO A 213 -16.66 -25.07 -9.96
CA PRO A 213 -17.91 -24.68 -10.64
C PRO A 213 -17.90 -23.27 -11.20
N LEU A 214 -16.95 -22.40 -10.79
CA LEU A 214 -16.86 -21.06 -11.32
C LEU A 214 -16.52 -21.08 -12.81
N ASN A 215 -16.88 -20.00 -13.51
CA ASN A 215 -16.45 -19.81 -14.89
C ASN A 215 -14.91 -19.87 -15.00
N LYS A 216 -14.40 -20.45 -16.10
CA LYS A 216 -12.95 -20.61 -16.32
C LYS A 216 -12.18 -19.28 -16.29
N SER A 217 -12.78 -18.17 -16.74
CA SER A 217 -12.19 -16.84 -16.63
C SER A 217 -12.01 -16.44 -15.17
N ALA A 218 -13.02 -16.64 -14.32
CA ALA A 218 -12.95 -16.36 -12.88
C ALA A 218 -11.94 -17.26 -12.16
N GLN A 219 -11.88 -18.56 -12.49
CA GLN A 219 -10.91 -19.47 -11.89
C GLN A 219 -9.45 -19.01 -12.12
N ARG A 220 -9.13 -18.55 -13.35
CA ARG A 220 -7.77 -18.16 -13.76
C ARG A 220 -7.27 -16.89 -13.07
N ILE A 221 -8.16 -16.02 -12.63
CA ILE A 221 -7.79 -14.70 -12.08
C ILE A 221 -7.69 -14.68 -10.56
N ILE A 222 -8.10 -15.76 -9.88
CA ILE A 222 -8.04 -15.86 -8.42
C ILE A 222 -6.58 -15.72 -7.94
N GLY A 223 -6.29 -14.64 -7.24
CA GLY A 223 -4.95 -14.29 -6.75
C GLY A 223 -4.00 -13.75 -7.83
N ALA A 224 -4.52 -13.36 -9.00
CA ALA A 224 -3.73 -12.73 -10.05
C ALA A 224 -3.83 -11.20 -9.98
N PRO A 225 -2.70 -10.47 -10.02
CA PRO A 225 -2.72 -9.01 -10.01
C PRO A 225 -3.23 -8.45 -11.34
N ASN A 226 -3.88 -7.28 -11.29
CA ASN A 226 -4.19 -6.48 -12.47
C ASN A 226 -2.93 -6.13 -13.26
N ASP A 227 -3.02 -6.07 -14.59
CA ASP A 227 -1.85 -5.79 -15.45
C ASP A 227 -1.24 -4.41 -15.14
N LYS A 228 -2.06 -3.40 -14.89
CA LYS A 228 -1.63 -2.06 -14.45
C LYS A 228 -0.97 -2.06 -13.06
N ALA A 229 -1.25 -3.07 -12.21
CA ALA A 229 -0.70 -3.21 -10.86
C ALA A 229 0.55 -4.11 -10.79
N ILE A 230 0.94 -4.78 -11.88
CA ILE A 230 2.15 -5.62 -11.93
C ILE A 230 3.42 -4.89 -11.45
N PRO A 231 3.67 -3.61 -11.82
CA PRO A 231 4.85 -2.89 -11.30
C PRO A 231 4.83 -2.75 -9.77
N ALA A 232 3.67 -2.45 -9.18
CA ALA A 232 3.52 -2.37 -7.72
C ALA A 232 3.72 -3.73 -7.05
N PHE A 233 3.15 -4.80 -7.62
CA PHE A 233 3.34 -6.18 -7.17
C PHE A 233 4.82 -6.60 -7.16
N LYS A 234 5.55 -6.35 -8.26
CA LYS A 234 6.99 -6.64 -8.37
C LYS A 234 7.79 -5.83 -7.35
N MET A 235 7.44 -4.57 -7.15
CA MET A 235 8.09 -3.70 -6.18
C MET A 235 7.90 -4.17 -4.74
N MET A 236 6.69 -4.63 -4.36
CA MET A 236 6.48 -5.24 -3.04
C MET A 236 7.31 -6.49 -2.88
N LYS A 237 7.37 -7.36 -3.89
CA LYS A 237 8.24 -8.55 -3.86
C LYS A 237 9.72 -8.21 -3.66
N SER A 238 10.21 -7.14 -4.29
CA SER A 238 11.59 -6.66 -4.10
C SER A 238 11.87 -6.14 -2.67
N GLN A 239 10.82 -5.88 -1.90
CA GLN A 239 10.87 -5.51 -0.48
C GLN A 239 10.58 -6.69 0.47
N ASN A 240 10.74 -7.94 -0.02
CA ASN A 240 10.51 -9.19 0.72
C ASN A 240 9.04 -9.50 1.06
N PHE A 241 8.08 -8.83 0.46
CA PHE A 241 6.69 -9.22 0.58
C PHE A 241 6.43 -10.52 -0.17
N LYS A 242 5.65 -11.40 0.45
CA LYS A 242 5.21 -12.68 -0.12
C LYS A 242 3.70 -12.67 -0.27
N ALA A 243 3.21 -13.21 -1.37
CA ALA A 243 1.78 -13.51 -1.48
C ALA A 243 1.43 -14.56 -0.42
N ASN A 244 0.36 -14.32 0.30
CA ASN A 244 -0.25 -15.29 1.20
C ASN A 244 -1.50 -15.91 0.51
N ASP A 245 -2.22 -16.77 1.23
CA ASP A 245 -3.42 -17.41 0.69
C ASP A 245 -4.67 -16.50 0.72
N LEU A 246 -4.53 -15.25 1.12
CA LEU A 246 -5.62 -14.28 1.18
C LEU A 246 -5.77 -13.56 -0.15
N ILE A 247 -7.02 -13.35 -0.55
CA ILE A 247 -7.40 -12.58 -1.74
C ILE A 247 -8.54 -11.65 -1.36
N ASP A 248 -8.60 -10.51 -2.05
CA ASP A 248 -9.66 -9.54 -1.88
C ASP A 248 -11.04 -10.14 -2.19
N VAL A 249 -12.07 -9.74 -1.43
CA VAL A 249 -13.44 -10.28 -1.57
C VAL A 249 -14.17 -9.75 -2.80
N ILE A 250 -13.73 -8.61 -3.37
CA ILE A 250 -14.39 -7.94 -4.49
C ILE A 250 -13.75 -8.34 -5.82
N ASP A 251 -12.41 -8.33 -5.89
CA ASP A 251 -11.71 -8.51 -7.18
C ASP A 251 -10.76 -9.71 -7.21
N ALA A 252 -10.70 -10.51 -6.12
CA ALA A 252 -9.80 -11.64 -5.94
C ALA A 252 -8.32 -11.29 -6.10
N GLY A 253 -7.95 -10.03 -5.97
CA GLY A 253 -6.58 -9.56 -6.01
C GLY A 253 -5.72 -10.20 -4.91
N PRO A 254 -4.42 -10.39 -5.14
CA PRO A 254 -3.54 -11.03 -4.17
C PRO A 254 -3.22 -10.10 -3.01
N CYS A 255 -3.25 -10.64 -1.79
CA CYS A 255 -2.75 -9.99 -0.60
C CYS A 255 -1.26 -10.36 -0.41
N LEU A 256 -0.41 -9.35 -0.30
CA LEU A 256 1.01 -9.49 -0.03
C LEU A 256 1.30 -9.12 1.41
N GLN A 257 2.15 -9.89 2.08
CA GLN A 257 2.49 -9.68 3.49
C GLN A 257 3.99 -9.78 3.72
N CYS A 258 4.49 -8.95 4.65
CA CYS A 258 5.86 -9.00 5.14
C CYS A 258 5.89 -8.70 6.65
N LYS A 259 6.79 -9.33 7.40
CA LYS A 259 7.08 -8.86 8.75
C LYS A 259 7.79 -7.52 8.67
N PHE A 260 7.39 -6.55 9.48
CA PHE A 260 7.97 -5.20 9.50
C PHE A 260 9.49 -5.20 9.44
N LYS A 261 10.13 -5.96 10.34
CA LYS A 261 11.59 -6.06 10.44
C LYS A 261 12.29 -6.66 9.22
N ASP A 262 11.56 -7.39 8.37
CA ASP A 262 12.09 -8.09 7.20
C ASP A 262 11.95 -7.26 5.91
N ILE A 263 11.27 -6.11 5.95
CA ILE A 263 11.18 -5.18 4.83
C ILE A 263 12.58 -4.67 4.48
N LYS A 264 13.00 -4.83 3.23
CA LYS A 264 14.38 -4.54 2.80
C LYS A 264 14.82 -3.13 3.20
N ILE A 265 14.04 -2.10 2.87
CA ILE A 265 14.37 -0.70 3.21
C ILE A 265 14.40 -0.47 4.72
N VAL A 266 13.53 -1.09 5.50
CA VAL A 266 13.56 -1.00 6.98
C VAL A 266 14.86 -1.58 7.51
N LYS A 267 15.27 -2.72 6.99
CA LYS A 267 16.47 -3.46 7.41
C LYS A 267 17.78 -2.74 7.09
N THR A 268 17.82 -2.05 5.94
CA THR A 268 19.03 -1.38 5.44
C THR A 268 19.05 0.12 5.75
N ASN A 269 18.07 0.63 6.51
CA ASN A 269 18.03 2.05 6.87
C ASN A 269 19.10 2.40 7.92
N LYS A 270 19.90 3.42 7.62
CA LYS A 270 20.91 3.97 8.55
C LYS A 270 20.69 5.47 8.70
N SER A 271 20.64 5.95 9.94
CA SER A 271 20.70 7.38 10.25
C SER A 271 22.14 7.81 10.41
N VAL A 272 22.57 8.80 9.63
CA VAL A 272 23.96 9.24 9.57
C VAL A 272 24.06 10.77 9.62
N ASN A 273 25.21 11.27 10.04
CA ASN A 273 25.54 12.67 9.95
C ASN A 273 25.83 13.05 8.49
N ILE A 274 25.68 14.31 8.16
CA ILE A 274 26.13 14.85 6.88
C ILE A 274 27.59 15.24 7.03
N LYS A 275 28.47 14.62 6.24
CA LYS A 275 29.89 14.90 6.18
C LYS A 275 30.18 16.13 5.32
N SER A 276 29.58 16.19 4.13
CA SER A 276 29.81 17.29 3.20
C SER A 276 28.65 17.47 2.22
N PHE A 277 28.59 18.69 1.67
CA PHE A 277 27.70 19.05 0.56
C PHE A 277 28.56 19.36 -0.66
N GLY A 278 28.34 18.63 -1.76
CA GLY A 278 29.08 18.83 -2.99
C GLY A 278 28.61 17.89 -4.10
N LEU A 279 29.55 17.44 -4.92
CA LEU A 279 29.37 16.33 -5.86
C LEU A 279 29.93 15.08 -5.19
N PRO A 280 29.09 14.21 -4.61
CA PRO A 280 29.62 13.01 -3.96
C PRO A 280 30.25 12.11 -5.02
N LYS A 281 31.37 11.46 -4.67
CA LYS A 281 31.81 10.26 -5.41
C LYS A 281 30.64 9.26 -5.33
N LYS A 282 30.18 8.78 -6.48
CA LYS A 282 29.00 7.93 -6.53
C LYS A 282 29.32 6.53 -6.02
N ASP A 283 29.11 6.30 -4.72
CA ASP A 283 29.22 4.96 -4.14
C ASP A 283 27.85 4.25 -4.16
N PHE A 284 26.79 5.03 -3.95
CA PHE A 284 25.42 4.51 -3.85
C PHE A 284 24.42 5.40 -4.58
N THR A 285 23.36 4.77 -5.12
CA THR A 285 22.13 5.45 -5.56
C THR A 285 20.98 4.91 -4.73
N GLY A 286 20.33 5.75 -3.93
CA GLY A 286 19.31 5.28 -3.00
C GLY A 286 18.34 6.36 -2.52
N LEU A 287 17.54 5.98 -1.53
CA LEU A 287 16.64 6.92 -0.87
C LEU A 287 17.37 7.65 0.24
N ILE A 288 17.30 8.97 0.19
CA ILE A 288 17.81 9.87 1.23
C ILE A 288 16.62 10.63 1.82
N SER A 289 16.47 10.64 3.13
CA SER A 289 15.44 11.42 3.82
C SER A 289 16.03 12.29 4.92
N ASN A 290 15.32 13.38 5.28
CA ASN A 290 15.52 14.00 6.58
C ASN A 290 14.96 13.08 7.70
N THR A 291 15.18 13.45 8.96
CA THR A 291 14.72 12.73 10.15
C THR A 291 13.66 13.52 10.95
N ASP A 292 13.01 14.49 10.32
CA ASP A 292 11.93 15.28 10.93
C ASP A 292 10.57 14.62 10.68
N LEU A 293 9.91 14.18 11.74
CA LEU A 293 8.63 13.48 11.68
C LEU A 293 7.55 14.29 10.95
N LYS A 294 7.36 15.55 11.33
CA LYS A 294 6.30 16.41 10.77
C LYS A 294 6.69 17.05 9.45
N GLY A 295 7.97 17.26 9.25
CA GLY A 295 8.55 17.79 8.02
C GLY A 295 9.18 16.72 7.14
N PHE A 296 8.85 15.44 7.32
CA PHE A 296 9.43 14.34 6.56
C PHE A 296 9.44 14.58 5.05
N ARG A 297 10.63 14.39 4.48
CA ARG A 297 10.89 14.45 3.04
C ARG A 297 11.87 13.37 2.64
N VAL A 298 11.68 12.83 1.45
CA VAL A 298 12.57 11.83 0.87
C VAL A 298 12.75 12.06 -0.63
N VAL A 299 13.96 11.84 -1.08
CA VAL A 299 14.38 11.91 -2.49
C VAL A 299 15.08 10.62 -2.88
N ARG A 300 15.28 10.41 -4.17
CA ARG A 300 16.27 9.46 -4.69
C ARG A 300 17.43 10.25 -5.25
N SER A 301 18.65 9.93 -4.81
CA SER A 301 19.87 10.61 -5.26
C SER A 301 21.08 9.70 -5.08
N ASP A 302 22.17 10.10 -5.72
CA ASP A 302 23.49 9.53 -5.45
C ASP A 302 24.07 10.12 -4.17
N PHE A 303 24.88 9.34 -3.46
CA PHE A 303 25.62 9.73 -2.27
C PHE A 303 26.85 8.83 -2.07
N SER A 304 27.81 9.30 -1.28
CA SER A 304 28.88 8.47 -0.74
C SER A 304 28.73 8.36 0.77
N LEU A 305 29.26 7.27 1.34
CA LEU A 305 29.15 6.96 2.76
C LEU A 305 30.47 6.38 3.26
N ASP A 306 30.95 6.95 4.35
CA ASP A 306 32.10 6.42 5.11
C ASP A 306 31.81 6.43 6.62
N ASP A 307 32.81 6.17 7.44
CA ASP A 307 32.67 6.08 8.91
C ASP A 307 32.32 7.42 9.57
N VAL A 308 32.60 8.55 8.92
CA VAL A 308 32.30 9.91 9.41
C VAL A 308 30.87 10.30 9.12
N GLY A 309 30.33 9.90 7.94
CA GLY A 309 28.98 10.24 7.52
C GLY A 309 28.79 10.18 6.02
N ALA A 310 27.69 10.81 5.56
CA ALA A 310 27.34 10.83 4.16
C ALA A 310 27.71 12.16 3.49
N SER A 311 28.26 12.07 2.28
CA SER A 311 28.40 13.22 1.37
C SER A 311 27.25 13.19 0.36
N ILE A 312 26.57 14.30 0.20
CA ILE A 312 25.35 14.43 -0.61
C ILE A 312 25.40 15.68 -1.51
N HIS A 313 24.59 15.67 -2.56
CA HIS A 313 24.46 16.84 -3.44
C HIS A 313 23.92 18.07 -2.69
N ARG A 314 24.48 19.25 -2.95
CA ARG A 314 24.11 20.50 -2.31
C ARG A 314 22.63 20.88 -2.52
N ASN A 315 22.06 20.55 -3.67
CA ASN A 315 20.64 20.80 -3.98
C ASN A 315 19.67 20.02 -3.08
N LEU A 316 20.15 19.02 -2.33
CA LEU A 316 19.32 18.27 -1.38
C LEU A 316 19.04 19.05 -0.09
N ILE A 317 19.81 20.10 0.20
CA ILE A 317 19.58 20.98 1.36
C ILE A 317 18.15 21.54 1.32
N GLU A 318 17.77 22.12 0.20
CA GLU A 318 16.43 22.69 0.02
C GLU A 318 15.37 21.60 -0.14
N ALA A 319 15.63 20.58 -0.97
CA ALA A 319 14.70 19.50 -1.24
C ALA A 319 14.27 18.77 0.04
N LEU A 320 15.20 18.51 0.94
CA LEU A 320 14.98 17.82 2.21
C LEU A 320 14.77 18.76 3.41
N LYS A 321 14.90 20.08 3.21
CA LYS A 321 14.87 21.09 4.29
C LYS A 321 15.89 20.80 5.40
N LEU A 322 17.15 20.64 5.02
CA LEU A 322 18.23 20.37 5.95
C LEU A 322 18.75 21.65 6.60
N GLY A 323 18.92 21.64 7.91
CA GLY A 323 19.64 22.66 8.67
C GLY A 323 21.10 22.24 8.92
N THR A 324 21.85 23.12 9.57
CA THR A 324 23.31 22.95 9.80
C THR A 324 23.69 21.71 10.62
N LYS A 325 22.80 21.22 11.48
CA LYS A 325 23.01 20.02 12.34
C LYS A 325 22.06 18.87 11.98
N SER A 326 21.49 18.88 10.77
CA SER A 326 20.54 17.84 10.37
C SER A 326 21.22 16.50 10.21
N LYS A 327 20.56 15.45 10.71
CA LYS A 327 20.85 14.05 10.32
C LYS A 327 20.00 13.69 9.12
N ILE A 328 20.52 12.77 8.32
CA ILE A 328 19.80 12.15 7.22
C ILE A 328 19.70 10.64 7.42
N ALA A 329 18.73 10.03 6.79
CA ALA A 329 18.66 8.58 6.72
C ALA A 329 18.87 8.12 5.28
N VAL A 330 19.74 7.12 5.10
CA VAL A 330 20.11 6.51 3.82
C VAL A 330 19.82 5.01 3.82
N ASN A 331 19.74 4.39 2.65
CA ASN A 331 19.68 2.93 2.50
C ASN A 331 20.92 2.45 1.75
N VAL A 332 21.59 1.48 2.31
CA VAL A 332 22.80 0.84 1.77
C VAL A 332 22.54 -0.60 1.38
#